data_8e66d03a744f8d0bf3d3ff6071bf0e48
#
_entry.id   8e66d03a744f8d0bf3d3ff6071bf0e48
#
_cell.length_a   1.000
_cell.length_b   1.000
_cell.length_c   1.000
_cell.angle_alpha   90.00
_cell.angle_beta   90.00
_cell.angle_gamma   90.00
#
_symmetry.space_group_name_H-M   'P 1'
#
loop_
_entity.id
_entity.type
_entity.pdbx_description
1 polymer ?
#
loop_
_entity_poly.entity_id
_entity_poly.type
_entity_poly.pdbx_seq_one_letter_code
_entity_poly.pdbx_strand_id
1 'polypeptide(L)'
;MFALVESGTITQFPKGNKGITIGENQYPSSIYTLWTEAERNAIGIYTVEIDSTNRKDEEFYINTNITYAFGSGKVTGSYGTATAKKLADEDAVDDSGNKIKDADGNQVINYGLKTKYKNKFNAEAAGLLAKTDWYVIKAADVTSYSVPSNITTYRAAVRTKVNAMETSI
;
A
#
# COMPACT_ATOMS: atom_id res chain seq x y z
N MET A 1 6.77 19.07 7.60
CA MET A 1 6.20 19.87 6.48
C MET A 1 5.65 21.17 7.05
N PHE A 2 5.70 22.25 6.27
CA PHE A 2 5.18 23.55 6.69
C PHE A 2 4.05 23.99 5.75
N ALA A 3 3.17 24.85 6.26
CA ALA A 3 2.12 25.50 5.50
C ALA A 3 2.15 27.01 5.77
N LEU A 4 1.98 27.82 4.72
CA LEU A 4 1.71 29.23 4.83
C LEU A 4 0.20 29.45 4.88
N VAL A 5 -0.24 30.16 5.90
CA VAL A 5 -1.64 30.52 6.11
C VAL A 5 -1.78 32.03 6.04
N GLU A 6 -2.59 32.51 5.10
CA GLU A 6 -2.89 33.92 4.93
C GLU A 6 -4.41 34.12 5.02
N SER A 7 -4.83 35.03 5.83
CA SER A 7 -6.27 35.31 6.06
C SER A 7 -7.10 34.05 6.42
N GLY A 8 -6.50 33.14 7.20
CA GLY A 8 -7.17 31.90 7.62
C GLY A 8 -7.20 30.78 6.58
N THR A 9 -6.56 30.97 5.43
CA THR A 9 -6.53 29.99 4.34
C THR A 9 -5.10 29.53 4.08
N ILE A 10 -4.92 28.23 3.82
CA ILE A 10 -3.62 27.68 3.43
C ILE A 10 -3.36 28.07 1.97
N THR A 11 -2.31 28.87 1.73
CA THR A 11 -1.97 29.38 0.40
C THR A 11 -0.80 28.65 -0.23
N GLN A 12 0.10 28.08 0.59
CA GLN A 12 1.30 27.43 0.10
C GLN A 12 1.81 26.37 1.07
N PHE A 13 2.52 25.35 0.54
CA PHE A 13 3.30 24.40 1.33
C PHE A 13 4.81 24.59 1.04
N PRO A 14 5.51 25.42 1.81
CA PRO A 14 6.93 25.65 1.60
C PRO A 14 7.76 24.40 1.94
N LYS A 15 8.80 24.16 1.13
CA LYS A 15 9.65 22.96 1.27
C LYS A 15 10.63 23.02 2.45
N GLY A 16 10.78 24.17 3.10
CA GLY A 16 11.67 24.33 4.25
C GLY A 16 13.18 24.43 3.92
N ASN A 17 13.57 24.24 2.67
CA ASN A 17 14.98 24.33 2.22
C ASN A 17 15.29 25.56 1.38
N LYS A 18 14.33 26.42 1.14
CA LYS A 18 14.46 27.70 0.43
C LYS A 18 13.81 28.81 1.25
N GLY A 19 14.27 30.05 1.05
CA GLY A 19 13.60 31.23 1.57
C GLY A 19 12.17 31.36 1.02
N ILE A 20 11.37 32.16 1.68
CA ILE A 20 9.97 32.46 1.31
C ILE A 20 9.72 33.94 1.33
N THR A 21 8.89 34.43 0.40
CA THR A 21 8.40 35.81 0.41
C THR A 21 6.95 35.78 0.91
N ILE A 22 6.64 36.60 1.92
CA ILE A 22 5.30 36.74 2.48
C ILE A 22 4.96 38.25 2.47
N GLY A 23 3.99 38.62 1.62
CA GLY A 23 3.76 40.02 1.31
C GLY A 23 5.01 40.64 0.67
N GLU A 24 5.48 41.75 1.26
CA GLU A 24 6.71 42.43 0.81
C GLU A 24 7.99 41.93 1.49
N ASN A 25 7.89 41.06 2.48
CA ASN A 25 9.03 40.62 3.28
C ASN A 25 9.64 39.31 2.73
N GLN A 26 10.96 39.27 2.63
CA GLN A 26 11.71 38.08 2.29
C GLN A 26 12.31 37.45 3.54
N TYR A 27 12.07 36.16 3.72
CA TYR A 27 12.58 35.36 4.84
C TYR A 27 13.56 34.29 4.32
N PRO A 28 14.72 34.14 4.98
CA PRO A 28 15.68 33.10 4.61
C PRO A 28 15.16 31.70 5.01
N SER A 29 15.74 30.65 4.45
CA SER A 29 15.39 29.27 4.80
C SER A 29 15.67 28.90 6.25
N SER A 30 16.55 29.63 6.93
CA SER A 30 16.90 29.42 8.34
C SER A 30 15.71 29.60 9.30
N ILE A 31 14.63 30.28 8.90
CA ILE A 31 13.40 30.38 9.72
C ILE A 31 12.81 29.01 10.05
N TYR A 32 12.94 28.04 9.15
CA TYR A 32 12.38 26.69 9.37
C TYR A 32 13.16 25.85 10.39
N THR A 33 14.40 26.21 10.67
CA THR A 33 15.31 25.46 11.54
C THR A 33 15.71 26.20 12.81
N LEU A 34 15.82 27.52 12.76
CA LEU A 34 16.31 28.34 13.88
C LEU A 34 15.19 29.02 14.66
N TRP A 35 14.08 29.34 14.00
CA TRP A 35 12.96 29.98 14.66
C TRP A 35 12.12 29.01 15.47
N THR A 36 11.60 29.50 16.58
CA THR A 36 10.59 28.78 17.36
C THR A 36 9.28 28.66 16.58
N GLU A 37 8.42 27.77 17.00
CA GLU A 37 7.09 27.64 16.40
C GLU A 37 6.28 28.94 16.52
N ALA A 38 6.33 29.61 17.67
CA ALA A 38 5.62 30.86 17.88
C ALA A 38 6.08 31.96 16.91
N GLU A 39 7.39 32.09 16.67
CA GLU A 39 7.93 33.07 15.72
C GLU A 39 7.49 32.75 14.28
N ARG A 40 7.48 31.49 13.89
CA ARG A 40 6.96 31.07 12.57
C ARG A 40 5.47 31.33 12.43
N ASN A 41 4.68 30.99 13.45
CA ASN A 41 3.24 31.21 13.45
C ASN A 41 2.88 32.70 13.35
N ALA A 42 3.71 33.57 13.94
CA ALA A 42 3.50 35.03 13.89
C ALA A 42 3.58 35.60 12.46
N ILE A 43 4.29 34.93 11.55
CA ILE A 43 4.37 35.27 10.12
C ILE A 43 3.49 34.40 9.25
N GLY A 44 2.61 33.59 9.83
CA GLY A 44 1.68 32.72 9.11
C GLY A 44 2.25 31.36 8.69
N ILE A 45 3.46 30.98 9.13
CA ILE A 45 4.04 29.67 8.82
C ILE A 45 3.79 28.69 9.96
N TYR A 46 3.02 27.67 9.69
CA TYR A 46 2.63 26.63 10.64
C TYR A 46 3.29 25.30 10.33
N THR A 47 3.64 24.54 11.36
CA THR A 47 3.99 23.12 11.21
C THR A 47 2.72 22.33 10.93
N VAL A 48 2.77 21.45 9.93
CA VAL A 48 1.62 20.59 9.60
C VAL A 48 1.66 19.36 10.48
N GLU A 49 0.60 19.15 11.25
CA GLU A 49 0.36 17.92 12.03
C GLU A 49 -0.44 16.94 11.18
N ILE A 50 -0.02 15.66 11.14
CA ILE A 50 -0.75 14.62 10.41
C ILE A 50 -1.60 13.82 11.39
N ASP A 51 -2.91 13.88 11.21
CA ASP A 51 -3.86 13.00 11.88
C ASP A 51 -4.03 11.71 11.07
N SER A 52 -3.50 10.62 11.61
CA SER A 52 -3.55 9.29 11.01
C SER A 52 -4.69 8.41 11.53
N THR A 53 -5.64 8.95 12.30
CA THR A 53 -6.73 8.18 12.94
C THR A 53 -7.53 7.35 11.92
N ASN A 54 -7.79 7.89 10.74
CA ASN A 54 -8.54 7.21 9.67
C ASN A 54 -7.65 6.44 8.69
N ARG A 55 -6.33 6.51 8.82
CA ARG A 55 -5.43 5.72 8.00
C ARG A 55 -5.55 4.25 8.36
N LYS A 56 -5.77 3.41 7.36
CA LYS A 56 -5.85 1.95 7.48
C LYS A 56 -4.69 1.28 6.75
N ASP A 57 -4.48 0.01 7.05
CA ASP A 57 -3.46 -0.80 6.39
C ASP A 57 -3.73 -0.85 4.88
N GLU A 58 -2.74 -0.44 4.10
CA GLU A 58 -2.82 -0.38 2.64
C GLU A 58 -2.85 -1.77 1.98
N GLU A 59 -2.56 -2.83 2.72
CA GLU A 59 -2.76 -4.20 2.25
C GLU A 59 -4.24 -4.50 2.03
N PHE A 60 -5.12 -4.02 2.93
CA PHE A 60 -6.55 -4.32 2.94
C PHE A 60 -7.46 -3.15 2.57
N TYR A 61 -6.94 -1.93 2.59
CA TYR A 61 -7.72 -0.72 2.37
C TYR A 61 -7.10 0.20 1.33
N ILE A 62 -7.93 1.02 0.74
CA ILE A 62 -7.56 2.18 -0.08
C ILE A 62 -7.77 3.40 0.79
N ASN A 63 -6.68 4.06 1.18
CA ASN A 63 -6.74 5.31 1.92
C ASN A 63 -7.03 6.48 0.98
N THR A 64 -7.72 7.49 1.47
CA THR A 64 -7.90 8.75 0.74
C THR A 64 -6.59 9.53 0.68
N ASN A 65 -6.52 10.51 -0.22
CA ASN A 65 -5.48 11.52 -0.14
C ASN A 65 -5.68 12.37 1.14
N ILE A 66 -4.57 12.90 1.66
CA ILE A 66 -4.61 13.80 2.81
C ILE A 66 -5.25 15.12 2.36
N THR A 67 -6.22 15.59 3.14
CA THR A 67 -6.78 16.93 3.04
C THR A 67 -6.22 17.79 4.17
N TYR A 68 -5.95 19.06 3.89
CA TYR A 68 -5.34 19.97 4.84
C TYR A 68 -6.33 21.07 5.23
N ALA A 69 -6.38 21.39 6.52
CA ALA A 69 -7.22 22.45 7.05
C ALA A 69 -6.46 23.26 8.09
N PHE A 70 -6.73 24.57 8.14
CA PHE A 70 -6.30 25.45 9.21
C PHE A 70 -7.46 25.71 10.16
N GLY A 71 -7.25 25.49 11.43
CA GLY A 71 -8.25 25.76 12.46
C GLY A 71 -7.63 25.73 13.86
N SER A 72 -8.20 26.52 14.78
CA SER A 72 -7.72 26.62 16.17
C SER A 72 -6.21 26.91 16.29
N GLY A 73 -5.68 27.72 15.36
CA GLY A 73 -4.27 28.14 15.38
C GLY A 73 -3.27 27.08 14.93
N LYS A 74 -3.71 26.02 14.24
CA LYS A 74 -2.84 24.97 13.71
C LYS A 74 -3.29 24.48 12.34
N VAL A 75 -2.37 23.85 11.61
CA VAL A 75 -2.65 23.19 10.33
C VAL A 75 -2.63 21.67 10.55
N THR A 76 -3.75 21.03 10.24
CA THR A 76 -3.88 19.57 10.34
C THR A 76 -4.11 18.97 8.95
N GLY A 77 -3.35 17.92 8.63
CA GLY A 77 -3.59 17.06 7.47
C GLY A 77 -4.27 15.78 7.92
N SER A 78 -5.44 15.46 7.37
CA SER A 78 -6.24 14.32 7.80
C SER A 78 -6.59 13.40 6.62
N TYR A 79 -6.64 12.09 6.89
CA TYR A 79 -7.20 11.11 5.97
C TYR A 79 -8.73 11.08 6.11
N GLY A 80 -9.44 10.96 4.99
CA GLY A 80 -10.86 10.63 4.99
C GLY A 80 -11.10 9.15 5.30
N THR A 81 -12.34 8.70 5.15
CA THR A 81 -12.72 7.30 5.38
C THR A 81 -12.05 6.39 4.34
N ALA A 82 -11.28 5.42 4.80
CA ALA A 82 -10.66 4.42 3.94
C ALA A 82 -11.70 3.43 3.41
N THR A 83 -11.53 3.00 2.15
CA THR A 83 -12.40 2.01 1.50
C THR A 83 -11.74 0.63 1.57
N ALA A 84 -12.47 -0.39 2.05
CA ALA A 84 -11.97 -1.76 2.03
C ALA A 84 -11.78 -2.25 0.58
N LYS A 85 -10.66 -2.94 0.30
CA LYS A 85 -10.46 -3.60 -0.98
C LYS A 85 -11.42 -4.77 -1.14
N LYS A 86 -11.84 -5.04 -2.37
CA LYS A 86 -12.75 -6.15 -2.67
C LYS A 86 -12.11 -7.50 -2.34
N LEU A 87 -12.90 -8.39 -1.71
CA LEU A 87 -12.48 -9.76 -1.41
C LEU A 87 -12.65 -10.67 -2.62
N ALA A 88 -13.78 -10.56 -3.32
CA ALA A 88 -14.10 -11.35 -4.51
C ALA A 88 -13.53 -10.71 -5.78
N ASP A 89 -13.34 -11.55 -6.81
CA ASP A 89 -13.00 -11.12 -8.15
C ASP A 89 -14.20 -10.42 -8.80
N GLU A 90 -13.92 -9.43 -9.63
CA GLU A 90 -14.93 -8.66 -10.37
C GLU A 90 -14.50 -8.53 -11.84
N ASP A 91 -15.46 -8.50 -12.74
CA ASP A 91 -15.21 -8.17 -14.14
C ASP A 91 -14.62 -6.75 -14.22
N ALA A 92 -13.56 -6.57 -15.00
CA ALA A 92 -13.07 -5.24 -15.33
C ALA A 92 -14.06 -4.56 -16.29
N VAL A 93 -14.41 -3.31 -15.96
CA VAL A 93 -15.30 -2.48 -16.79
C VAL A 93 -14.65 -1.13 -17.09
N ASP A 94 -15.03 -0.53 -18.22
CA ASP A 94 -14.65 0.84 -18.58
C ASP A 94 -15.48 1.88 -17.81
N ASP A 95 -15.21 3.16 -18.03
CA ASP A 95 -15.91 4.27 -17.39
C ASP A 95 -17.42 4.32 -17.72
N SER A 96 -17.84 3.62 -18.76
CA SER A 96 -19.25 3.49 -19.20
C SER A 96 -19.93 2.22 -18.66
N GLY A 97 -19.17 1.39 -17.90
CA GLY A 97 -19.66 0.13 -17.34
C GLY A 97 -19.64 -1.06 -18.31
N ASN A 98 -19.03 -0.94 -19.49
CA ASN A 98 -18.90 -2.06 -20.42
C ASN A 98 -17.73 -2.96 -20.00
N LYS A 99 -17.91 -4.27 -20.19
CA LYS A 99 -16.88 -5.26 -19.88
C LYS A 99 -15.65 -5.09 -20.77
N ILE A 100 -14.48 -4.99 -20.15
CA ILE A 100 -13.18 -4.92 -20.84
C ILE A 100 -12.75 -6.34 -21.22
N LYS A 101 -12.35 -6.53 -22.48
CA LYS A 101 -11.81 -7.79 -22.99
C LYS A 101 -10.34 -7.64 -23.36
N ASP A 102 -9.58 -8.72 -23.23
CA ASP A 102 -8.20 -8.79 -23.70
C ASP A 102 -8.12 -8.97 -25.24
N ALA A 103 -6.91 -9.08 -25.79
CA ALA A 103 -6.68 -9.25 -27.23
C ALA A 103 -7.26 -10.55 -27.78
N ASP A 104 -7.45 -11.57 -26.94
CA ASP A 104 -8.00 -12.87 -27.30
C ASP A 104 -9.52 -12.93 -27.11
N GLY A 105 -10.15 -11.82 -26.68
CA GLY A 105 -11.60 -11.69 -26.46
C GLY A 105 -12.08 -12.20 -25.10
N ASN A 106 -11.18 -12.59 -24.18
CA ASN A 106 -11.56 -13.01 -22.83
C ASN A 106 -11.85 -11.82 -21.93
N GLN A 107 -12.77 -11.99 -20.98
CA GLN A 107 -13.08 -10.98 -19.98
C GLN A 107 -11.85 -10.73 -19.09
N VAL A 108 -11.43 -9.48 -18.97
CA VAL A 108 -10.39 -9.07 -18.02
C VAL A 108 -10.99 -9.06 -16.62
N ILE A 109 -10.29 -9.70 -15.68
CA ILE A 109 -10.74 -9.82 -14.28
C ILE A 109 -9.87 -8.97 -13.36
N ASN A 110 -10.51 -8.14 -12.55
CA ASN A 110 -9.89 -7.48 -11.41
C ASN A 110 -9.90 -8.45 -10.23
N TYR A 111 -8.76 -9.10 -9.97
CA TYR A 111 -8.65 -10.05 -8.87
C TYR A 111 -8.82 -9.39 -7.51
N GLY A 112 -9.72 -9.96 -6.70
CA GLY A 112 -9.92 -9.61 -5.31
C GLY A 112 -8.80 -10.12 -4.41
N LEU A 113 -8.88 -9.77 -3.12
CA LEU A 113 -7.85 -10.18 -2.15
C LEU A 113 -7.78 -11.70 -1.99
N LYS A 114 -8.92 -12.41 -2.03
CA LYS A 114 -8.93 -13.88 -1.93
C LYS A 114 -8.07 -14.54 -3.00
N THR A 115 -8.27 -14.19 -4.26
CA THR A 115 -7.49 -14.75 -5.38
C THR A 115 -6.02 -14.32 -5.32
N LYS A 116 -5.74 -13.06 -4.96
CA LYS A 116 -4.36 -12.57 -4.78
C LYS A 116 -3.61 -13.36 -3.71
N TYR A 117 -4.24 -13.62 -2.56
CA TYR A 117 -3.61 -14.41 -1.49
C TYR A 117 -3.45 -15.88 -1.86
N LYS A 118 -4.44 -16.50 -2.51
CA LYS A 118 -4.30 -17.86 -3.05
C LYS A 118 -3.10 -17.97 -3.98
N ASN A 119 -3.00 -17.06 -4.95
CA ASN A 119 -1.88 -17.03 -5.88
C ASN A 119 -0.54 -16.85 -5.18
N LYS A 120 -0.46 -15.98 -4.16
CA LYS A 120 0.73 -15.77 -3.34
C LYS A 120 1.13 -17.07 -2.62
N PHE A 121 0.20 -17.73 -1.93
CA PHE A 121 0.48 -18.97 -1.19
C PHE A 121 0.92 -20.10 -2.14
N ASN A 122 0.27 -20.23 -3.29
CA ASN A 122 0.65 -21.22 -4.29
C ASN A 122 2.04 -20.96 -4.88
N ALA A 123 2.40 -19.70 -5.13
CA ALA A 123 3.74 -19.35 -5.62
C ALA A 123 4.81 -19.64 -4.55
N GLU A 124 4.55 -19.35 -3.28
CA GLU A 124 5.44 -19.67 -2.16
C GLU A 124 5.62 -21.20 -2.01
N ALA A 125 4.50 -21.96 -2.09
CA ALA A 125 4.53 -23.41 -2.05
C ALA A 125 5.31 -24.01 -3.23
N ALA A 126 5.11 -23.52 -4.45
CA ALA A 126 5.85 -23.94 -5.62
C ALA A 126 7.36 -23.72 -5.44
N GLY A 127 7.78 -22.58 -4.91
CA GLY A 127 9.18 -22.29 -4.58
C GLY A 127 9.79 -23.24 -3.54
N LEU A 128 9.00 -23.62 -2.53
CA LEU A 128 9.43 -24.61 -1.53
C LEU A 128 9.54 -26.03 -2.11
N LEU A 129 8.56 -26.44 -2.94
CA LEU A 129 8.51 -27.78 -3.54
C LEU A 129 9.56 -27.98 -4.64
N ALA A 130 9.88 -26.92 -5.40
CA ALA A 130 10.87 -26.95 -6.48
C ALA A 130 12.24 -27.49 -6.03
N LYS A 131 12.64 -27.17 -4.80
CA LYS A 131 13.92 -27.65 -4.20
C LYS A 131 13.99 -29.17 -4.07
N THR A 132 12.86 -29.86 -4.13
CA THR A 132 12.75 -31.30 -3.96
C THR A 132 12.13 -32.02 -5.15
N ASP A 133 11.81 -31.32 -6.24
CA ASP A 133 11.16 -31.89 -7.41
C ASP A 133 12.05 -32.93 -8.10
N TRP A 134 13.36 -32.73 -8.11
CA TRP A 134 14.30 -33.70 -8.69
C TRP A 134 14.17 -35.12 -8.09
N TYR A 135 13.84 -35.24 -6.79
CA TYR A 135 13.61 -36.53 -6.16
C TYR A 135 12.39 -37.26 -6.75
N VAL A 136 11.33 -36.51 -7.05
CA VAL A 136 10.09 -37.03 -7.63
C VAL A 136 10.32 -37.41 -9.08
N ILE A 137 11.00 -36.58 -9.86
CA ILE A 137 11.34 -36.84 -11.26
C ILE A 137 12.22 -38.07 -11.35
N LYS A 138 13.26 -38.17 -10.52
CA LYS A 138 14.13 -39.35 -10.48
C LYS A 138 13.36 -40.65 -10.15
N ALA A 139 12.39 -40.59 -9.23
CA ALA A 139 11.57 -41.76 -8.90
C ALA A 139 10.63 -42.17 -10.02
N ALA A 140 10.25 -41.24 -10.89
CA ALA A 140 9.46 -41.54 -12.10
C ALA A 140 10.32 -42.20 -13.20
N ASP A 141 11.58 -41.78 -13.34
CA ASP A 141 12.47 -42.27 -14.40
C ASP A 141 13.20 -43.56 -14.01
N VAL A 142 13.50 -43.75 -12.72
CA VAL A 142 14.32 -44.86 -12.21
C VAL A 142 13.49 -45.77 -11.32
N THR A 143 13.03 -46.88 -11.84
CA THR A 143 12.10 -47.83 -11.16
C THR A 143 12.65 -48.35 -9.80
N SER A 144 13.98 -48.44 -9.64
CA SER A 144 14.62 -48.87 -8.39
C SER A 144 14.81 -47.77 -7.36
N TYR A 145 14.48 -46.52 -7.71
CA TYR A 145 14.64 -45.40 -6.80
C TYR A 145 13.30 -45.02 -6.15
N SER A 146 13.32 -44.86 -4.83
CA SER A 146 12.19 -44.35 -4.05
C SER A 146 12.52 -42.99 -3.47
N VAL A 147 11.53 -42.09 -3.46
CA VAL A 147 11.68 -40.77 -2.80
C VAL A 147 11.93 -40.99 -1.31
N PRO A 148 13.00 -40.44 -0.72
CA PRO A 148 13.24 -40.52 0.72
C PRO A 148 12.03 -40.09 1.56
N SER A 149 11.76 -40.80 2.66
CA SER A 149 10.57 -40.57 3.49
C SER A 149 10.50 -39.16 4.08
N ASN A 150 11.63 -38.57 4.45
CA ASN A 150 11.71 -37.20 4.94
C ASN A 150 11.28 -36.17 3.85
N ILE A 151 11.65 -36.42 2.60
CA ILE A 151 11.24 -35.58 1.47
C ILE A 151 9.73 -35.71 1.22
N THR A 152 9.21 -36.93 1.25
CA THR A 152 7.76 -37.17 1.09
C THR A 152 6.97 -36.48 2.20
N THR A 153 7.41 -36.62 3.45
CA THR A 153 6.79 -35.95 4.62
C THR A 153 6.84 -34.43 4.49
N TYR A 154 7.98 -33.86 4.14
CA TYR A 154 8.14 -32.43 3.91
C TYR A 154 7.17 -31.91 2.84
N ARG A 155 7.14 -32.57 1.67
CA ARG A 155 6.26 -32.18 0.57
C ARG A 155 4.77 -32.27 0.93
N ALA A 156 4.38 -33.29 1.68
CA ALA A 156 3.03 -33.43 2.21
C ALA A 156 2.67 -32.28 3.16
N ALA A 157 3.58 -31.95 4.09
CA ALA A 157 3.38 -30.84 5.04
C ALA A 157 3.21 -29.48 4.35
N VAL A 158 4.02 -29.18 3.32
CA VAL A 158 3.87 -27.96 2.50
C VAL A 158 2.48 -27.89 1.89
N ARG A 159 2.02 -28.95 1.20
CA ARG A 159 0.69 -28.98 0.56
C ARG A 159 -0.45 -28.83 1.57
N THR A 160 -0.37 -29.56 2.69
CA THR A 160 -1.37 -29.46 3.76
C THR A 160 -1.49 -28.05 4.31
N LYS A 161 -0.32 -27.39 4.53
CA LYS A 161 -0.31 -26.02 5.05
C LYS A 161 -0.92 -25.03 4.08
N VAL A 162 -0.58 -25.14 2.79
CA VAL A 162 -1.12 -24.24 1.74
C VAL A 162 -2.63 -24.42 1.60
N ASN A 163 -3.12 -25.68 1.54
CA ASN A 163 -4.56 -25.95 1.46
C ASN A 163 -5.31 -25.37 2.67
N ALA A 164 -4.73 -25.45 3.88
CA ALA A 164 -5.32 -24.85 5.07
C ALA A 164 -5.35 -23.30 4.99
N MET A 165 -4.27 -22.69 4.48
CA MET A 165 -4.22 -21.24 4.27
C MET A 165 -5.24 -20.78 3.22
N GLU A 166 -5.40 -21.51 2.12
CA GLU A 166 -6.42 -21.21 1.09
C GLU A 166 -7.85 -21.33 1.62
N THR A 167 -8.08 -22.28 2.54
CA THR A 167 -9.40 -22.49 3.15
C THR A 167 -9.75 -21.38 4.14
N SER A 168 -8.74 -20.75 4.77
CA SER A 168 -8.92 -19.71 5.78
C SER A 168 -9.16 -18.30 5.19
N ILE A 169 -9.05 -18.14 3.86
CA ILE A 169 -9.31 -16.88 3.13
C ILE A 169 -10.81 -16.80 2.78
#